data_18fc8aefc33db0801fb36fff00c69862
#
_entry.id   18fc8aefc33db0801fb36fff00c69862
#
_cell.length_a   1.000
_cell.length_b   1.000
_cell.length_c   1.000
_cell.angle_alpha   90.00
_cell.angle_beta   90.00
_cell.angle_gamma   90.00
#
_symmetry.space_group_name_H-M   'P 1'
#
loop_
_entity.id
_entity.type
_entity.pdbx_description
1 polymer ?
#
loop_
_entity_poly.entity_id
_entity_poly.type
_entity_poly.pdbx_seq_one_letter_code
_entity_poly.pdbx_strand_id
1 'polypeptide(L)'
;ELVKLLFTYGDREIDIDGTDENNNPIIYKIIVASFIIDDLKNDDLLFKDETHRIIFEIYDKALDDGILPKQQFFVSHENAKIAELAANLLSSPYKLDNWEKKEIKVKTEEDVLSKLVITSVLRFKDMVLDEKRNELTKQIMETENIDDQIILMVKKKRLDDLRIKINHELGIV
;
A
#
# COMPACT_ATOMS: atom_id res chain seq x y z
N GLU A 1 0.55 -5.83 -5.95
CA GLU A 1 -0.69 -6.00 -5.18
C GLU A 1 -1.50 -4.69 -5.13
N LEU A 2 -0.94 -3.56 -4.66
CA LEU A 2 -1.66 -2.28 -4.53
C LEU A 2 -2.31 -1.82 -5.82
N VAL A 3 -1.61 -1.86 -6.96
CA VAL A 3 -2.17 -1.51 -8.27
C VAL A 3 -3.35 -2.40 -8.64
N LYS A 4 -3.30 -3.69 -8.28
CA LYS A 4 -4.43 -4.60 -8.50
C LYS A 4 -5.64 -4.21 -7.65
N LEU A 5 -5.42 -3.83 -6.40
CA LEU A 5 -6.49 -3.33 -5.52
C LEU A 5 -7.11 -2.04 -6.06
N LEU A 6 -6.29 -1.10 -6.55
CA LEU A 6 -6.77 0.12 -7.20
C LEU A 6 -7.65 -0.21 -8.41
N PHE A 7 -7.22 -1.10 -9.30
CA PHE A 7 -8.00 -1.48 -10.48
C PHE A 7 -9.29 -2.21 -10.15
N THR A 8 -9.28 -3.05 -9.10
CA THR A 8 -10.42 -3.94 -8.81
C THR A 8 -11.42 -3.31 -7.86
N TYR A 9 -10.94 -2.55 -6.89
CA TYR A 9 -11.73 -2.06 -5.76
C TYR A 9 -11.54 -0.56 -5.47
N GLY A 10 -10.87 0.19 -6.34
CA GLY A 10 -10.50 1.59 -6.06
C GLY A 10 -11.67 2.51 -5.69
N ASP A 11 -12.87 2.26 -6.24
CA ASP A 11 -14.10 3.00 -5.98
C ASP A 11 -14.95 2.43 -4.83
N ARG A 12 -14.54 1.31 -4.22
CA ARG A 12 -15.25 0.72 -3.09
C ARG A 12 -14.92 1.39 -1.78
N GLU A 13 -15.91 1.51 -0.90
CA GLU A 13 -15.71 1.95 0.48
C GLU A 13 -15.21 0.80 1.33
N ILE A 14 -14.36 1.14 2.29
CA ILE A 14 -13.87 0.27 3.36
C ILE A 14 -14.03 0.96 4.70
N ASP A 15 -14.20 0.17 5.75
CA ASP A 15 -14.27 0.63 7.12
C ASP A 15 -12.87 0.66 7.72
N ILE A 16 -12.49 1.79 8.32
CA ILE A 16 -11.20 1.99 8.98
C ILE A 16 -11.42 2.38 10.43
N ASP A 17 -10.78 1.64 11.32
CA ASP A 17 -10.73 1.98 12.74
C ASP A 17 -9.88 3.25 12.96
N GLY A 18 -10.39 4.18 13.73
CA GLY A 18 -9.71 5.41 14.07
C GLY A 18 -10.10 5.92 15.44
N THR A 19 -9.70 7.16 15.75
CA THR A 19 -10.11 7.85 16.98
C THR A 19 -10.61 9.24 16.65
N ASP A 20 -11.61 9.71 17.40
CA ASP A 20 -12.08 11.09 17.32
C ASP A 20 -11.11 12.06 18.06
N GLU A 21 -11.43 13.35 18.05
CA GLU A 21 -10.65 14.40 18.72
C GLU A 21 -10.54 14.17 20.25
N ASN A 22 -11.40 13.35 20.83
CA ASN A 22 -11.42 13.00 22.26
C ASN A 22 -10.78 11.63 22.54
N ASN A 23 -10.10 11.02 21.57
CA ASN A 23 -9.53 9.68 21.61
C ASN A 23 -10.56 8.54 21.79
N ASN A 24 -11.84 8.75 21.47
CA ASN A 24 -12.79 7.65 21.43
C ASN A 24 -12.66 6.86 20.14
N PRO A 25 -12.80 5.53 20.18
CA PRO A 25 -12.74 4.71 18.97
C PRO A 25 -13.92 5.04 18.04
N ILE A 26 -13.63 5.28 16.77
CA ILE A 26 -14.62 5.51 15.72
C ILE A 26 -14.29 4.62 14.53
N ILE A 27 -15.33 4.30 13.76
CA ILE A 27 -15.17 3.68 12.44
C ILE A 27 -15.59 4.72 11.40
N TYR A 28 -14.74 4.98 10.43
CA TYR A 28 -15.06 5.86 9.32
C TYR A 28 -14.90 5.14 7.99
N LYS A 29 -15.71 5.56 7.01
CA LYS A 29 -15.68 5.00 5.66
C LYS A 29 -14.79 5.82 4.77
N ILE A 30 -13.97 5.15 3.99
CA ILE A 30 -13.08 5.76 3.00
C ILE A 30 -13.03 4.87 1.76
N ILE A 31 -12.93 5.46 0.57
CA ILE A 31 -12.73 4.65 -0.64
C ILE A 31 -11.30 4.11 -0.70
N VAL A 32 -11.16 2.89 -1.23
CA VAL A 32 -9.86 2.19 -1.32
C VAL A 32 -8.80 3.05 -2.00
N ALA A 33 -9.14 3.74 -3.09
CA ALA A 33 -8.20 4.61 -3.78
C ALA A 33 -7.68 5.74 -2.89
N SER A 34 -8.57 6.48 -2.18
CA SER A 34 -8.13 7.52 -1.24
C SER A 34 -7.25 6.95 -0.14
N PHE A 35 -7.65 5.83 0.47
CA PHE A 35 -6.85 5.23 1.53
C PHE A 35 -5.42 4.90 1.07
N ILE A 36 -5.28 4.24 -0.09
CA ILE A 36 -3.95 3.85 -0.62
C ILE A 36 -3.14 5.09 -1.01
N ILE A 37 -3.74 6.02 -1.74
CA ILE A 37 -3.02 7.19 -2.28
C ILE A 37 -2.60 8.12 -1.15
N ASP A 38 -3.51 8.46 -0.23
CA ASP A 38 -3.23 9.38 0.87
C ASP A 38 -2.21 8.80 1.84
N ASP A 39 -2.31 7.49 2.15
CA ASP A 39 -1.39 6.83 3.06
C ASP A 39 0.05 6.78 2.51
N LEU A 40 0.21 6.50 1.21
CA LEU A 40 1.53 6.51 0.58
C LEU A 40 2.10 7.93 0.42
N LYS A 41 1.24 8.93 0.11
CA LYS A 41 1.66 10.35 0.02
C LYS A 41 2.11 10.89 1.37
N ASN A 42 1.39 10.58 2.45
CA ASN A 42 1.72 11.02 3.80
C ASN A 42 3.10 10.51 4.27
N ASP A 43 3.52 9.36 3.79
CA ASP A 43 4.82 8.76 4.11
C ASP A 43 5.91 9.03 3.05
N ASP A 44 5.64 9.88 2.04
CA ASP A 44 6.55 10.14 0.90
C ASP A 44 7.02 8.86 0.20
N LEU A 45 6.11 7.89 0.05
CA LEU A 45 6.40 6.62 -0.58
C LEU A 45 5.96 6.62 -2.05
N LEU A 46 6.90 6.29 -2.93
CA LEU A 46 6.65 6.19 -4.37
C LEU A 46 6.99 4.78 -4.88
N PHE A 47 6.28 4.36 -5.92
CA PHE A 47 6.63 3.15 -6.65
C PHE A 47 7.94 3.35 -7.41
N LYS A 48 8.85 2.37 -7.35
CA LYS A 48 10.09 2.38 -8.15
C LYS A 48 9.81 2.14 -9.63
N ASP A 49 8.86 1.25 -9.91
CA ASP A 49 8.43 0.97 -11.27
C ASP A 49 7.68 2.16 -11.86
N GLU A 50 8.10 2.60 -13.04
CA GLU A 50 7.55 3.76 -13.74
C GLU A 50 6.06 3.58 -14.09
N THR A 51 5.67 2.38 -14.52
CA THR A 51 4.29 2.08 -14.89
C THR A 51 3.36 2.19 -13.67
N HIS A 52 3.80 1.63 -12.53
CA HIS A 52 3.06 1.73 -11.27
C HIS A 52 2.98 3.18 -10.78
N ARG A 53 4.05 3.96 -10.95
CA ARG A 53 4.05 5.38 -10.56
C ARG A 53 3.08 6.21 -11.40
N ILE A 54 3.05 6.00 -12.73
CA ILE A 54 2.08 6.68 -13.60
C ILE A 54 0.63 6.33 -13.21
N ILE A 55 0.36 5.06 -12.88
CA ILE A 55 -0.96 4.64 -12.42
C ILE A 55 -1.33 5.34 -11.10
N PHE A 56 -0.38 5.45 -10.17
CA PHE A 56 -0.58 6.18 -8.93
C PHE A 56 -0.92 7.66 -9.17
N GLU A 57 -0.18 8.34 -10.04
CA GLU A 57 -0.42 9.73 -10.40
C GLU A 57 -1.79 9.94 -11.08
N ILE A 58 -2.24 8.97 -11.90
CA ILE A 58 -3.59 8.99 -12.49
C ILE A 58 -4.66 8.94 -11.40
N TYR A 59 -4.51 8.05 -10.40
CA TYR A 59 -5.47 7.97 -9.29
C TYR A 59 -5.42 9.19 -8.39
N ASP A 60 -4.22 9.71 -8.08
CA ASP A 60 -4.04 10.92 -7.29
C ASP A 60 -4.79 12.11 -7.91
N LYS A 61 -4.56 12.37 -9.21
CA LYS A 61 -5.28 13.41 -9.94
C LYS A 61 -6.79 13.16 -10.01
N ALA A 62 -7.21 11.91 -10.21
CA ALA A 62 -8.62 11.54 -10.30
C ALA A 62 -9.36 11.75 -8.97
N LEU A 63 -8.68 11.59 -7.83
CA LEU A 63 -9.22 11.92 -6.51
C LEU A 63 -9.44 13.41 -6.35
N ASP A 64 -8.50 14.25 -6.80
CA ASP A 64 -8.64 15.71 -6.79
C ASP A 64 -9.80 16.16 -7.69
N ASP A 65 -9.98 15.52 -8.85
CA ASP A 65 -11.06 15.80 -9.82
C ASP A 65 -12.43 15.20 -9.39
N GLY A 66 -12.45 14.32 -8.39
CA GLY A 66 -13.65 13.63 -7.89
C GLY A 66 -14.22 12.55 -8.83
N ILE A 67 -13.47 12.12 -9.85
CA ILE A 67 -13.90 11.14 -10.85
C ILE A 67 -12.84 10.06 -11.01
N LEU A 68 -13.09 8.89 -10.40
CA LEU A 68 -12.17 7.77 -10.51
C LEU A 68 -12.21 7.08 -11.87
N PRO A 69 -11.04 6.68 -12.41
CA PRO A 69 -10.96 5.95 -13.66
C PRO A 69 -11.49 4.52 -13.49
N LYS A 70 -12.31 4.08 -14.44
CA LYS A 70 -12.81 2.70 -14.49
C LYS A 70 -11.74 1.76 -15.07
N GLN A 71 -11.87 0.45 -14.81
CA GLN A 71 -10.97 -0.57 -15.35
C GLN A 71 -10.73 -0.45 -16.86
N GLN A 72 -11.78 -0.15 -17.63
CA GLN A 72 -11.69 0.01 -19.07
C GLN A 72 -10.73 1.11 -19.50
N PHE A 73 -10.61 2.19 -18.73
CA PHE A 73 -9.66 3.27 -19.00
C PHE A 73 -8.21 2.73 -19.04
N PHE A 74 -7.84 1.87 -18.10
CA PHE A 74 -6.49 1.30 -18.04
C PHE A 74 -6.25 0.22 -19.08
N VAL A 75 -7.25 -0.61 -19.39
CA VAL A 75 -7.14 -1.66 -20.41
C VAL A 75 -6.98 -1.05 -21.81
N SER A 76 -7.61 0.11 -22.08
CA SER A 76 -7.51 0.84 -23.35
C SER A 76 -6.56 2.03 -23.31
N HIS A 77 -5.64 2.08 -22.32
CA HIS A 77 -4.73 3.20 -22.15
C HIS A 77 -3.72 3.28 -23.31
N GLU A 78 -3.38 4.49 -23.75
CA GLU A 78 -2.43 4.75 -24.84
C GLU A 78 -1.02 4.21 -24.57
N ASN A 79 -0.62 4.20 -23.32
CA ASN A 79 0.64 3.55 -22.89
C ASN A 79 0.43 2.02 -22.85
N ALA A 80 1.08 1.33 -23.80
CA ALA A 80 0.97 -0.11 -23.95
C ALA A 80 1.36 -0.90 -22.69
N LYS A 81 2.33 -0.43 -21.88
CA LYS A 81 2.74 -1.08 -20.63
C LYS A 81 1.61 -1.04 -19.58
N ILE A 82 0.89 0.08 -19.50
CA ILE A 82 -0.26 0.21 -18.59
C ILE A 82 -1.40 -0.70 -19.05
N ALA A 83 -1.71 -0.71 -20.35
CA ALA A 83 -2.76 -1.55 -20.92
C ALA A 83 -2.46 -3.04 -20.71
N GLU A 84 -1.23 -3.48 -20.95
CA GLU A 84 -0.79 -4.85 -20.73
C GLU A 84 -0.85 -5.24 -19.25
N LEU A 85 -0.36 -4.37 -18.34
CA LEU A 85 -0.43 -4.60 -16.90
C LEU A 85 -1.88 -4.72 -16.43
N ALA A 86 -2.76 -3.82 -16.89
CA ALA A 86 -4.17 -3.84 -16.54
C ALA A 86 -4.86 -5.11 -17.04
N ALA A 87 -4.63 -5.50 -18.31
CA ALA A 87 -5.16 -6.73 -18.86
C ALA A 87 -4.70 -7.96 -18.08
N ASN A 88 -3.43 -8.04 -17.72
CA ASN A 88 -2.86 -9.15 -16.96
C ASN A 88 -3.43 -9.24 -15.54
N LEU A 89 -3.54 -8.10 -14.83
CA LEU A 89 -4.03 -8.08 -13.45
C LEU A 89 -5.54 -8.37 -13.38
N LEU A 90 -6.34 -7.88 -14.34
CA LEU A 90 -7.78 -8.04 -14.37
C LEU A 90 -8.25 -9.37 -14.97
N SER A 91 -7.43 -10.03 -15.83
CA SER A 91 -7.74 -11.35 -16.36
C SER A 91 -7.63 -12.47 -15.34
N SER A 92 -6.86 -12.25 -14.26
CA SER A 92 -6.77 -13.20 -13.15
C SER A 92 -7.90 -12.93 -12.17
N PRO A 93 -8.96 -13.76 -12.09
CA PRO A 93 -10.06 -13.50 -11.18
C PRO A 93 -9.54 -13.49 -9.75
N TYR A 94 -9.69 -12.34 -9.09
CA TYR A 94 -9.51 -12.25 -7.64
C TYR A 94 -10.74 -12.92 -7.03
N LYS A 95 -10.63 -14.21 -6.75
CA LYS A 95 -11.68 -14.89 -5.98
C LYS A 95 -11.41 -14.60 -4.51
N LEU A 96 -12.19 -13.71 -3.92
CA LEU A 96 -12.41 -13.66 -2.47
C LEU A 96 -13.01 -14.99 -1.95
N ASP A 97 -13.45 -15.87 -2.88
CA ASP A 97 -14.20 -17.10 -2.67
C ASP A 97 -13.52 -18.18 -1.82
N ASN A 98 -12.26 -18.07 -1.46
CA ASN A 98 -11.59 -19.13 -0.69
C ASN A 98 -11.69 -18.98 0.83
N TRP A 99 -12.32 -17.92 1.34
CA TRP A 99 -12.45 -17.66 2.78
C TRP A 99 -13.75 -18.19 3.39
N GLU A 100 -14.76 -18.51 2.57
CA GLU A 100 -16.10 -18.97 3.04
C GLU A 100 -16.13 -20.40 3.59
N LYS A 101 -15.06 -21.20 3.49
CA LYS A 101 -15.07 -22.61 3.85
C LYS A 101 -14.54 -22.98 5.23
N LYS A 102 -14.26 -22.02 6.11
CA LYS A 102 -13.95 -22.30 7.52
C LYS A 102 -14.95 -21.57 8.40
N GLU A 103 -15.79 -22.32 9.09
CA GLU A 103 -16.78 -21.93 10.12
C GLU A 103 -16.18 -20.95 11.15
N ILE A 104 -16.12 -19.66 10.82
CA ILE A 104 -15.84 -18.60 11.77
C ILE A 104 -16.73 -17.44 11.38
N LYS A 105 -17.47 -16.87 12.34
CA LYS A 105 -18.35 -15.69 12.28
C LYS A 105 -18.27 -14.94 10.95
N VAL A 106 -19.33 -14.95 10.17
CA VAL A 106 -19.44 -14.34 8.83
C VAL A 106 -18.88 -12.91 8.90
N LYS A 107 -17.62 -12.76 8.53
CA LYS A 107 -17.08 -11.43 8.23
C LYS A 107 -17.73 -10.98 6.95
N THR A 108 -18.18 -9.75 6.90
CA THR A 108 -18.75 -9.17 5.71
C THR A 108 -17.66 -9.10 4.60
N GLU A 109 -18.06 -9.06 3.33
CA GLU A 109 -17.14 -8.85 2.21
C GLU A 109 -16.31 -7.57 2.42
N GLU A 110 -16.91 -6.55 3.04
CA GLU A 110 -16.29 -5.28 3.40
C GLU A 110 -15.18 -5.45 4.45
N ASP A 111 -15.39 -6.25 5.51
CA ASP A 111 -14.35 -6.54 6.53
C ASP A 111 -13.13 -7.23 5.92
N VAL A 112 -13.36 -8.14 4.97
CA VAL A 112 -12.28 -8.85 4.27
C VAL A 112 -11.50 -7.90 3.38
N LEU A 113 -12.19 -7.00 2.67
CA LEU A 113 -11.58 -6.00 1.81
C LEU A 113 -10.76 -4.98 2.61
N SER A 114 -11.31 -4.45 3.72
CA SER A 114 -10.61 -3.53 4.61
C SER A 114 -9.28 -4.13 5.08
N LYS A 115 -9.33 -5.35 5.59
CA LYS A 115 -8.14 -6.06 6.05
C LYS A 115 -7.13 -6.30 4.92
N LEU A 116 -7.59 -6.67 3.74
CA LEU A 116 -6.73 -6.90 2.58
C LEU A 116 -6.01 -5.62 2.16
N VAL A 117 -6.73 -4.50 2.08
CA VAL A 117 -6.16 -3.19 1.70
C VAL A 117 -5.12 -2.74 2.72
N ILE A 118 -5.46 -2.73 4.02
CA ILE A 118 -4.55 -2.33 5.10
C ILE A 118 -3.29 -3.20 5.08
N THR A 119 -3.46 -4.53 5.04
CA THR A 119 -2.33 -5.47 5.02
C THR A 119 -1.43 -5.27 3.80
N SER A 120 -2.01 -4.98 2.63
CA SER A 120 -1.25 -4.75 1.40
C SER A 120 -0.44 -3.46 1.46
N VAL A 121 -0.99 -2.39 2.04
CA VAL A 121 -0.27 -1.13 2.27
C VAL A 121 0.88 -1.34 3.25
N LEU A 122 0.64 -2.00 4.38
CA LEU A 122 1.68 -2.29 5.38
C LEU A 122 2.82 -3.14 4.79
N ARG A 123 2.51 -4.17 3.99
CA ARG A 123 3.52 -4.98 3.29
C ARG A 123 4.33 -4.16 2.29
N PHE A 124 3.70 -3.24 1.58
CA PHE A 124 4.42 -2.35 0.68
C PHE A 124 5.38 -1.43 1.46
N LYS A 125 4.94 -0.86 2.57
CA LYS A 125 5.77 -0.05 3.47
C LYS A 125 6.96 -0.85 4.01
N ASP A 126 6.72 -2.07 4.51
CA ASP A 126 7.81 -2.95 4.99
C ASP A 126 8.83 -3.25 3.91
N MET A 127 8.38 -3.55 2.68
CA MET A 127 9.26 -3.78 1.54
C MET A 127 10.15 -2.55 1.23
N VAL A 128 9.57 -1.36 1.20
CA VAL A 128 10.32 -0.11 0.93
C VAL A 128 11.32 0.19 2.06
N LEU A 129 10.93 -0.04 3.31
CA LEU A 129 11.82 0.14 4.47
C LEU A 129 12.97 -0.87 4.45
N ASP A 130 12.70 -2.14 4.07
CA ASP A 130 13.76 -3.15 3.94
C ASP A 130 14.78 -2.79 2.87
N GLU A 131 14.32 -2.30 1.72
CA GLU A 131 15.20 -1.83 0.66
C GLU A 131 16.08 -0.66 1.11
N LYS A 132 15.50 0.36 1.76
CA LYS A 132 16.25 1.51 2.32
C LYS A 132 17.26 1.07 3.37
N ARG A 133 16.88 0.11 4.23
CA ARG A 133 17.77 -0.48 5.25
C ARG A 133 18.96 -1.21 4.61
N ASN A 134 18.71 -1.98 3.56
CA ASN A 134 19.76 -2.70 2.83
C ASN A 134 20.72 -1.74 2.12
N GLU A 135 20.22 -0.63 1.59
CA GLU A 135 21.03 0.45 1.01
C GLU A 135 21.90 1.11 2.08
N LEU A 136 21.35 1.48 3.23
CA LEU A 136 22.12 2.03 4.35
C LEU A 136 23.18 1.03 4.84
N THR A 137 22.92 -0.26 4.83
CA THR A 137 23.88 -1.28 5.22
C THR A 137 25.09 -1.28 4.28
N LYS A 138 24.88 -1.13 2.96
CA LYS A 138 25.96 -1.00 1.98
C LYS A 138 26.76 0.29 2.20
N GLN A 139 26.07 1.42 2.40
CA GLN A 139 26.71 2.70 2.67
C GLN A 139 27.59 2.66 3.94
N ILE A 140 27.15 2.00 5.01
CA ILE A 140 27.94 1.81 6.23
C ILE A 140 29.23 1.03 5.95
N MET A 141 29.17 -0.01 5.10
CA MET A 141 30.34 -0.83 4.75
C MET A 141 31.36 -0.06 3.87
N GLU A 142 30.87 0.87 3.06
CA GLU A 142 31.69 1.66 2.12
C GLU A 142 32.26 2.95 2.76
N THR A 143 31.74 3.37 3.91
CA THR A 143 32.13 4.60 4.60
C THR A 143 33.33 4.33 5.50
N GLU A 144 34.44 5.04 5.27
CA GLU A 144 35.66 4.91 6.10
C GLU A 144 35.62 5.80 7.36
N ASN A 145 34.86 6.89 7.34
CA ASN A 145 34.73 7.82 8.44
C ASN A 145 33.81 7.27 9.53
N ILE A 146 34.32 7.14 10.75
CA ILE A 146 33.60 6.58 11.89
C ILE A 146 32.38 7.42 12.28
N ASP A 147 32.48 8.74 12.25
CA ASP A 147 31.38 9.64 12.62
C ASP A 147 30.22 9.50 11.62
N ASP A 148 30.52 9.43 10.33
CA ASP A 148 29.53 9.18 9.28
C ASP A 148 28.90 7.81 9.38
N GLN A 149 29.69 6.77 9.72
CA GLN A 149 29.16 5.43 9.99
C GLN A 149 28.14 5.45 11.15
N ILE A 150 28.45 6.14 12.24
CA ILE A 150 27.53 6.28 13.39
C ILE A 150 26.22 6.93 12.96
N ILE A 151 26.28 7.98 12.15
CA ILE A 151 25.07 8.65 11.64
C ILE A 151 24.21 7.69 10.81
N LEU A 152 24.83 6.91 9.92
CA LEU A 152 24.15 5.92 9.10
C LEU A 152 23.55 4.78 9.94
N MET A 153 24.27 4.31 10.97
CA MET A 153 23.76 3.31 11.91
C MET A 153 22.53 3.78 12.68
N VAL A 154 22.50 5.05 13.12
CA VAL A 154 21.33 5.65 13.77
C VAL A 154 20.15 5.72 12.83
N LYS A 155 20.37 6.10 11.56
CA LYS A 155 19.30 6.09 10.54
C LYS A 155 18.76 4.67 10.32
N LYS A 156 19.66 3.68 10.17
CA LYS A 156 19.26 2.27 10.00
C LYS A 156 18.44 1.77 11.18
N LYS A 157 18.86 2.05 12.42
CA LYS A 157 18.10 1.67 13.61
C LYS A 157 16.68 2.22 13.61
N ARG A 158 16.48 3.46 13.18
CA ARG A 158 15.13 4.05 13.06
C ARG A 158 14.25 3.28 12.06
N LEU A 159 14.83 2.83 10.94
CA LEU A 159 14.08 1.98 9.98
C LEU A 159 13.74 0.62 10.57
N ASP A 160 14.66 0.00 11.32
CA ASP A 160 14.42 -1.27 12.00
C ASP A 160 13.28 -1.13 13.04
N ASP A 161 13.26 -0.04 13.83
CA ASP A 161 12.20 0.25 14.80
C ASP A 161 10.82 0.45 14.12
N LEU A 162 10.77 1.10 12.96
CA LEU A 162 9.54 1.26 12.17
C LEU A 162 9.06 -0.10 11.62
N ARG A 163 9.97 -0.92 11.10
CA ARG A 163 9.63 -2.25 10.59
C ARG A 163 9.08 -3.18 11.68
N ILE A 164 9.61 -3.12 12.88
CA ILE A 164 9.08 -3.88 14.03
C ILE A 164 7.62 -3.51 14.29
N LYS A 165 7.26 -2.22 14.24
CA LYS A 165 5.87 -1.78 14.42
C LYS A 165 4.96 -2.33 13.32
N ILE A 166 5.38 -2.20 12.06
CA ILE A 166 4.61 -2.71 10.92
C ILE A 166 4.43 -4.23 11.02
N ASN A 167 5.48 -4.97 11.36
CA ASN A 167 5.42 -6.42 11.49
C ASN A 167 4.51 -6.86 12.64
N HIS A 168 4.48 -6.10 13.74
CA HIS A 168 3.51 -6.33 14.82
C HIS A 168 2.06 -6.14 14.34
N GLU A 169 1.78 -5.09 13.58
CA GLU A 169 0.45 -4.86 13.00
C GLU A 169 0.06 -5.94 11.97
N LEU A 170 1.05 -6.47 11.24
CA LEU A 170 0.86 -7.59 10.32
C LEU A 170 0.68 -8.94 11.03
N GLY A 171 0.95 -9.02 12.33
CA GLY A 171 0.90 -10.26 13.11
C GLY A 171 2.01 -11.25 12.74
N ILE A 172 3.18 -10.75 12.30
CA ILE A 172 4.34 -11.57 11.89
C ILE A 172 5.33 -11.78 13.04
N VAL A 173 5.16 -11.07 14.16
CA VAL A 173 6.01 -11.16 15.37
C VAL A 173 5.20 -11.70 16.52
#